data_c6a1ce74c49d7d85de198884d838a19d
#
_entry.id   c6a1ce74c49d7d85de198884d838a19d
#
_cell.length_a   1.000
_cell.length_b   1.000
_cell.length_c   1.000
_cell.angle_alpha   90.00
_cell.angle_beta   90.00
_cell.angle_gamma   90.00
#
_symmetry.space_group_name_H-M   'P 1'
#
loop_
_entity.id
_entity.type
_entity.pdbx_description
1 polymer ?
#
loop_
_entity_poly.entity_id
_entity_poly.type
_entity_poly.pdbx_seq_one_letter_code
_entity_poly.pdbx_strand_id
1 'polypeptide(L)'
;MNRPSKTETRPANRWVEQGTDAVFASYTPVMEFRSQALAAREASRQLATLTRDEKDRALHAMADAVAAVEKKLLAANAVDVDAARAAGTPEAVIDRLRLDGDRVRGMVDGLRDVAALPDPVGDLVRGWRLGNGVEVRQVRVPFGVVGIIYENRPNVTADAAGLCLKSGNAALLRGSSSAIESNRVCVEALREGLRNAGVSADAVALVEGGREVTREMMAARGLVDVLIPRGGAGLINAVVEGAKVPVIETGTGNCHLYVDASADIGKAVAVLLNAKTQRPSVCNAVETLLVHRDIAGAFLPVALDALRDAGVTVHGTPDVVAFADDVVPAGEDEFDAEYLSLDLAVRIVADIDEAITHIRRHTTGHSETVITESRAAADRFVTEIDAAAVLVNASSRFVDGGQFGFGAEIGISTQKLHARGPMGLAELTSTKYIVNGDGQTRA
;
A
#
# COMPACT_ATOMS: atom_id res chain seq x y z
N MET A 1 1.32 -86.95 18.73
CA MET A 1 0.94 -85.96 19.76
C MET A 1 1.20 -84.56 19.19
N ASN A 2 0.13 -83.92 18.72
CA ASN A 2 0.13 -82.61 18.09
C ASN A 2 0.10 -81.51 19.15
N ARG A 3 0.98 -80.52 18.97
CA ARG A 3 0.87 -79.19 19.62
C ARG A 3 0.38 -78.17 18.60
N PRO A 4 -0.60 -77.33 18.93
CA PRO A 4 -1.06 -76.28 18.03
C PRO A 4 -0.19 -75.04 18.10
N SER A 5 0.05 -74.42 16.95
CA SER A 5 0.76 -73.16 16.78
C SER A 5 -0.11 -71.97 17.24
N LYS A 6 0.43 -71.11 18.07
CA LYS A 6 -0.14 -69.76 18.40
C LYS A 6 0.21 -68.76 17.31
N THR A 7 -0.80 -68.29 16.61
CA THR A 7 -0.71 -67.11 15.75
C THR A 7 -0.75 -65.84 16.61
N GLU A 8 0.37 -65.12 16.73
CA GLU A 8 0.43 -63.76 17.27
C GLU A 8 -0.08 -62.75 16.22
N THR A 9 -1.21 -62.14 16.52
CA THR A 9 -1.70 -60.95 15.77
C THR A 9 -0.91 -59.74 16.21
N ARG A 10 -0.13 -59.13 15.28
CA ARG A 10 0.52 -57.82 15.45
C ARG A 10 -0.55 -56.73 15.56
N PRO A 11 -0.42 -55.74 16.48
CA PRO A 11 -1.32 -54.61 16.48
C PRO A 11 -1.02 -53.68 15.28
N ALA A 12 -2.09 -53.29 14.59
CA ALA A 12 -2.04 -52.35 13.47
C ALA A 12 -1.47 -51.01 13.92
N ASN A 13 -0.54 -50.48 13.12
CA ASN A 13 0.09 -49.20 13.29
C ASN A 13 -0.93 -48.03 13.28
N ARG A 14 -1.23 -47.46 14.44
CA ARG A 14 -2.11 -46.31 14.65
C ARG A 14 -1.44 -44.95 14.37
N TRP A 15 -0.24 -44.97 13.83
CA TRP A 15 0.56 -43.74 13.63
C TRP A 15 0.61 -43.23 12.17
N VAL A 16 -0.02 -43.93 11.22
CA VAL A 16 0.02 -43.57 9.80
C VAL A 16 -1.16 -42.69 9.37
N GLU A 17 -2.30 -42.74 10.07
CA GLU A 17 -3.50 -42.00 9.61
C GLU A 17 -3.57 -40.53 10.03
N GLN A 18 -2.91 -40.10 11.12
CA GLN A 18 -2.96 -38.69 11.57
C GLN A 18 -1.97 -37.78 10.86
N GLY A 19 -0.96 -38.32 10.16
CA GLY A 19 0.03 -37.52 9.41
C GLY A 19 -0.38 -37.23 7.98
N THR A 20 -1.16 -38.11 7.37
CA THR A 20 -1.59 -37.97 5.96
C THR A 20 -2.66 -36.91 5.77
N ASP A 21 -3.67 -36.84 6.64
CA ASP A 21 -4.76 -35.88 6.51
C ASP A 21 -4.29 -34.42 6.70
N ALA A 22 -3.34 -34.17 7.59
CA ALA A 22 -2.76 -32.84 7.78
C ALA A 22 -1.88 -32.41 6.60
N VAL A 23 -1.16 -33.33 5.97
CA VAL A 23 -0.34 -33.06 4.77
C VAL A 23 -1.25 -32.84 3.57
N PHE A 24 -2.31 -33.64 3.38
CA PHE A 24 -3.27 -33.45 2.30
C PHE A 24 -4.10 -32.17 2.49
N ALA A 25 -4.51 -31.81 3.72
CA ALA A 25 -5.24 -30.59 4.02
C ALA A 25 -4.43 -29.32 3.75
N SER A 26 -3.11 -29.33 3.91
CA SER A 26 -2.23 -28.22 3.57
C SER A 26 -1.85 -28.16 2.08
N TYR A 27 -1.94 -29.28 1.37
CA TYR A 27 -1.56 -29.40 -0.04
C TYR A 27 -2.65 -28.85 -0.99
N THR A 28 -3.92 -29.01 -0.63
CA THR A 28 -5.07 -28.55 -1.45
C THR A 28 -5.09 -27.04 -1.69
N PRO A 29 -4.95 -26.15 -0.69
CA PRO A 29 -4.94 -24.71 -0.91
C PRO A 29 -3.74 -24.21 -1.74
N VAL A 30 -2.58 -24.84 -1.62
CA VAL A 30 -1.40 -24.52 -2.44
C VAL A 30 -1.61 -24.90 -3.90
N MET A 31 -2.24 -26.05 -4.16
CA MET A 31 -2.57 -26.49 -5.52
C MET A 31 -3.64 -25.58 -6.15
N GLU A 32 -4.61 -25.13 -5.35
CA GLU A 32 -5.62 -24.16 -5.78
C GLU A 32 -4.97 -22.82 -6.15
N PHE A 33 -4.07 -22.29 -5.30
CA PHE A 33 -3.30 -21.07 -5.62
C PHE A 33 -2.54 -21.22 -6.95
N ARG A 34 -1.84 -22.34 -7.17
CA ARG A 34 -1.10 -22.56 -8.41
C ARG A 34 -2.02 -22.56 -9.64
N SER A 35 -3.19 -23.16 -9.51
CA SER A 35 -4.21 -23.16 -10.57
C SER A 35 -4.71 -21.74 -10.85
N GLN A 36 -5.02 -20.96 -9.81
CA GLN A 36 -5.41 -19.56 -9.92
C GLN A 36 -4.30 -18.71 -10.57
N ALA A 37 -3.05 -18.91 -10.17
CA ALA A 37 -1.91 -18.18 -10.73
C ALA A 37 -1.66 -18.49 -12.21
N LEU A 38 -1.86 -19.73 -12.65
CA LEU A 38 -1.80 -20.12 -14.06
C LEU A 38 -2.94 -19.48 -14.87
N ALA A 39 -4.16 -19.50 -14.34
CA ALA A 39 -5.33 -18.86 -14.97
C ALA A 39 -5.15 -17.34 -15.07
N ALA A 40 -4.65 -16.69 -14.02
CA ALA A 40 -4.33 -15.26 -14.02
C ALA A 40 -3.22 -14.93 -15.03
N ARG A 41 -2.21 -15.80 -15.17
CA ARG A 41 -1.15 -15.66 -16.19
C ARG A 41 -1.73 -15.70 -17.60
N GLU A 42 -2.67 -16.59 -17.88
CA GLU A 42 -3.32 -16.63 -19.19
C GLU A 42 -4.22 -15.40 -19.40
N ALA A 43 -5.02 -15.01 -18.40
CA ALA A 43 -5.84 -13.80 -18.45
C ALA A 43 -4.98 -12.55 -18.69
N SER A 44 -3.79 -12.43 -18.08
CA SER A 44 -2.91 -11.28 -18.25
C SER A 44 -2.47 -11.05 -19.70
N ARG A 45 -2.39 -12.12 -20.52
CA ARG A 45 -2.10 -12.02 -21.95
C ARG A 45 -3.24 -11.35 -22.72
N GLN A 46 -4.48 -11.68 -22.38
CA GLN A 46 -5.66 -11.00 -22.92
C GLN A 46 -5.65 -9.52 -22.51
N LEU A 47 -5.44 -9.21 -21.22
CA LEU A 47 -5.45 -7.85 -20.69
C LEU A 47 -4.41 -6.95 -21.35
N ALA A 48 -3.23 -7.48 -21.67
CA ALA A 48 -2.15 -6.73 -22.31
C ALA A 48 -2.49 -6.24 -23.73
N THR A 49 -3.55 -6.77 -24.35
CA THR A 49 -3.98 -6.44 -25.70
C THR A 49 -5.32 -5.69 -25.76
N LEU A 50 -6.00 -5.51 -24.62
CA LEU A 50 -7.22 -4.74 -24.55
C LEU A 50 -6.96 -3.27 -24.88
N THR A 51 -7.86 -2.70 -25.64
CA THR A 51 -7.92 -1.26 -25.86
C THR A 51 -8.37 -0.54 -24.59
N ARG A 52 -8.09 0.77 -24.51
CA ARG A 52 -8.57 1.62 -23.43
C ARG A 52 -10.09 1.48 -23.22
N ASP A 53 -10.86 1.57 -24.30
CA ASP A 53 -12.34 1.50 -24.24
C ASP A 53 -12.84 0.15 -23.70
N GLU A 54 -12.15 -0.95 -23.99
CA GLU A 54 -12.48 -2.27 -23.44
C GLU A 54 -12.20 -2.34 -21.94
N LYS A 55 -11.07 -1.80 -21.50
CA LYS A 55 -10.73 -1.70 -20.07
C LYS A 55 -11.72 -0.80 -19.32
N ASP A 56 -12.09 0.35 -19.90
CA ASP A 56 -13.03 1.29 -19.31
C ASP A 56 -14.42 0.66 -19.16
N ARG A 57 -14.92 -0.04 -20.18
CA ARG A 57 -16.18 -0.80 -20.10
C ARG A 57 -16.13 -1.88 -19.03
N ALA A 58 -15.01 -2.60 -18.90
CA ALA A 58 -14.85 -3.62 -17.87
C ALA A 58 -14.85 -3.03 -16.46
N LEU A 59 -14.19 -1.89 -16.25
CA LEU A 59 -14.19 -1.17 -14.98
C LEU A 59 -15.57 -0.66 -14.59
N HIS A 60 -16.34 -0.09 -15.54
CA HIS A 60 -17.72 0.30 -15.30
C HIS A 60 -18.61 -0.90 -14.94
N ALA A 61 -18.47 -2.02 -15.65
CA ALA A 61 -19.19 -3.25 -15.32
C ALA A 61 -18.83 -3.82 -13.95
N MET A 62 -17.55 -3.75 -13.55
CA MET A 62 -17.11 -4.11 -12.20
C MET A 62 -17.73 -3.19 -11.14
N ALA A 63 -17.74 -1.87 -11.38
CA ALA A 63 -18.38 -0.89 -10.49
C ALA A 63 -19.87 -1.17 -10.30
N ASP A 64 -20.59 -1.41 -11.38
CA ASP A 64 -22.02 -1.72 -11.35
C ASP A 64 -22.31 -3.05 -10.62
N ALA A 65 -21.46 -4.05 -10.81
CA ALA A 65 -21.59 -5.34 -10.11
C ALA A 65 -21.33 -5.20 -8.60
N VAL A 66 -20.36 -4.39 -8.19
CA VAL A 66 -20.11 -4.09 -6.75
C VAL A 66 -21.30 -3.32 -6.15
N ALA A 67 -21.84 -2.33 -6.86
CA ALA A 67 -23.03 -1.59 -6.43
C ALA A 67 -24.24 -2.51 -6.26
N ALA A 68 -24.45 -3.46 -7.17
CA ALA A 68 -25.57 -4.39 -7.13
C ALA A 68 -25.55 -5.32 -5.92
N VAL A 69 -24.37 -5.60 -5.35
CA VAL A 69 -24.20 -6.49 -4.18
C VAL A 69 -23.99 -5.73 -2.86
N GLU A 70 -24.19 -4.41 -2.80
CA GLU A 70 -23.95 -3.59 -1.59
C GLU A 70 -24.51 -4.22 -0.32
N LYS A 71 -25.77 -4.60 -0.31
CA LYS A 71 -26.42 -5.22 0.87
C LYS A 71 -25.74 -6.51 1.31
N LYS A 72 -25.33 -7.35 0.34
CA LYS A 72 -24.65 -8.61 0.61
C LYS A 72 -23.23 -8.34 1.14
N LEU A 73 -22.55 -7.35 0.59
CA LEU A 73 -21.22 -6.94 1.02
C LEU A 73 -21.23 -6.38 2.44
N LEU A 74 -22.20 -5.53 2.79
CA LEU A 74 -22.37 -5.00 4.14
C LEU A 74 -22.70 -6.11 5.15
N ALA A 75 -23.54 -7.08 4.77
CA ALA A 75 -23.85 -8.23 5.64
C ALA A 75 -22.60 -9.10 5.88
N ALA A 76 -21.80 -9.36 4.86
CA ALA A 76 -20.54 -10.10 4.99
C ALA A 76 -19.51 -9.32 5.85
N ASN A 77 -19.45 -8.01 5.68
CA ASN A 77 -18.58 -7.16 6.48
C ASN A 77 -18.98 -7.11 7.96
N ALA A 78 -20.27 -7.16 8.27
CA ALA A 78 -20.73 -7.25 9.65
C ALA A 78 -20.21 -8.52 10.34
N VAL A 79 -20.17 -9.66 9.63
CA VAL A 79 -19.59 -10.92 10.15
C VAL A 79 -18.10 -10.75 10.47
N ASP A 80 -17.34 -10.15 9.54
CA ASP A 80 -15.90 -9.88 9.74
C ASP A 80 -15.65 -8.95 10.93
N VAL A 81 -16.44 -7.87 11.07
CA VAL A 81 -16.33 -6.89 12.15
C VAL A 81 -16.69 -7.51 13.50
N ASP A 82 -17.76 -8.32 13.57
CA ASP A 82 -18.16 -8.98 14.81
C ASP A 82 -17.13 -10.02 15.27
N ALA A 83 -16.55 -10.78 14.32
CA ALA A 83 -15.45 -11.69 14.61
C ALA A 83 -14.20 -10.94 15.13
N ALA A 84 -13.85 -9.79 14.54
CA ALA A 84 -12.73 -8.98 14.98
C ALA A 84 -12.96 -8.41 16.40
N ARG A 85 -14.16 -7.95 16.72
CA ARG A 85 -14.53 -7.51 18.08
C ARG A 85 -14.43 -8.63 19.09
N ALA A 86 -14.97 -9.81 18.75
CA ALA A 86 -14.88 -10.98 19.62
C ALA A 86 -13.44 -11.43 19.88
N ALA A 87 -12.53 -11.19 18.93
CA ALA A 87 -11.09 -11.44 19.06
C ALA A 87 -10.33 -10.34 19.84
N GLY A 88 -10.99 -9.27 20.30
CA GLY A 88 -10.35 -8.16 21.03
C GLY A 88 -9.50 -7.23 20.15
N THR A 89 -9.79 -7.15 18.84
CA THR A 89 -9.08 -6.27 17.91
C THR A 89 -9.28 -4.80 18.29
N PRO A 90 -8.23 -3.96 18.29
CA PRO A 90 -8.33 -2.53 18.60
C PRO A 90 -9.33 -1.80 17.67
N GLU A 91 -10.10 -0.83 18.22
CA GLU A 91 -11.16 -0.14 17.46
C GLU A 91 -10.62 0.59 16.21
N ALA A 92 -9.40 1.13 16.26
CA ALA A 92 -8.76 1.75 15.10
C ALA A 92 -8.53 0.76 13.93
N VAL A 93 -8.30 -0.52 14.23
CA VAL A 93 -8.16 -1.59 13.22
C VAL A 93 -9.55 -2.00 12.74
N ILE A 94 -10.54 -2.07 13.64
CA ILE A 94 -11.95 -2.36 13.30
C ILE A 94 -12.52 -1.25 12.40
N ASP A 95 -12.19 0.02 12.64
CA ASP A 95 -12.63 1.11 11.77
C ASP A 95 -12.09 0.96 10.33
N ARG A 96 -10.84 0.50 10.18
CA ARG A 96 -10.28 0.21 8.84
C ARG A 96 -10.97 -0.97 8.15
N LEU A 97 -11.45 -1.94 8.92
CA LEU A 97 -12.13 -3.14 8.44
C LEU A 97 -13.59 -2.85 8.07
N ARG A 98 -14.24 -1.94 8.78
CA ARG A 98 -15.67 -1.65 8.66
C ARG A 98 -16.00 -1.04 7.29
N LEU A 99 -17.05 -1.56 6.66
CA LEU A 99 -17.73 -0.94 5.53
C LEU A 99 -19.10 -0.41 5.97
N ASP A 100 -19.48 0.69 5.37
CA ASP A 100 -20.82 1.26 5.38
C ASP A 100 -21.21 1.64 3.94
N GLY A 101 -22.43 2.15 3.74
CA GLY A 101 -22.90 2.50 2.40
C GLY A 101 -22.04 3.57 1.72
N ASP A 102 -21.46 4.54 2.49
CA ASP A 102 -20.58 5.56 1.93
C ASP A 102 -19.25 4.97 1.47
N ARG A 103 -18.68 4.07 2.25
CA ARG A 103 -17.43 3.37 1.89
C ARG A 103 -17.61 2.44 0.69
N VAL A 104 -18.74 1.75 0.58
CA VAL A 104 -19.06 0.94 -0.61
C VAL A 104 -19.27 1.83 -1.83
N ARG A 105 -19.97 2.96 -1.71
CA ARG A 105 -20.05 3.96 -2.79
C ARG A 105 -18.67 4.45 -3.20
N GLY A 106 -17.79 4.74 -2.23
CA GLY A 106 -16.40 5.11 -2.51
C GLY A 106 -15.64 4.06 -3.32
N MET A 107 -15.85 2.76 -3.06
CA MET A 107 -15.26 1.68 -3.88
C MET A 107 -15.79 1.69 -5.32
N VAL A 108 -17.10 1.90 -5.48
CA VAL A 108 -17.76 1.99 -6.81
C VAL A 108 -17.26 3.20 -7.59
N ASP A 109 -17.21 4.35 -6.95
CA ASP A 109 -16.75 5.60 -7.55
C ASP A 109 -15.25 5.52 -7.89
N GLY A 110 -14.43 4.93 -7.02
CA GLY A 110 -13.01 4.68 -7.28
C GLY A 110 -12.77 3.84 -8.53
N LEU A 111 -13.57 2.80 -8.79
CA LEU A 111 -13.49 2.03 -10.04
C LEU A 111 -13.84 2.88 -11.26
N ARG A 112 -14.84 3.77 -11.15
CA ARG A 112 -15.23 4.70 -12.22
C ARG A 112 -14.18 5.78 -12.46
N ASP A 113 -13.57 6.29 -11.38
CA ASP A 113 -12.46 7.24 -11.46
C ASP A 113 -11.26 6.62 -12.17
N VAL A 114 -10.90 5.38 -11.84
CA VAL A 114 -9.84 4.63 -12.53
C VAL A 114 -10.18 4.42 -14.01
N ALA A 115 -11.45 4.17 -14.38
CA ALA A 115 -11.86 4.07 -15.78
C ALA A 115 -11.60 5.39 -16.53
N ALA A 116 -11.84 6.54 -15.90
CA ALA A 116 -11.64 7.85 -16.51
C ALA A 116 -10.15 8.21 -16.75
N LEU A 117 -9.21 7.57 -16.02
CA LEU A 117 -7.79 7.85 -16.15
C LEU A 117 -7.24 7.48 -17.54
N PRO A 118 -6.16 8.15 -17.99
CA PRO A 118 -5.41 7.72 -19.15
C PRO A 118 -4.88 6.29 -19.00
N ASP A 119 -4.91 5.53 -20.11
CA ASP A 119 -4.30 4.18 -20.12
C ASP A 119 -2.79 4.33 -20.33
N PRO A 120 -1.94 3.84 -19.42
CA PRO A 120 -0.49 3.97 -19.56
C PRO A 120 0.11 2.96 -20.56
N VAL A 121 -0.62 1.91 -20.94
CA VAL A 121 -0.10 0.85 -21.80
C VAL A 121 0.10 1.36 -23.21
N GLY A 122 1.32 1.25 -23.72
CA GLY A 122 1.69 1.75 -25.03
C GLY A 122 2.27 3.17 -25.03
N ASP A 123 2.24 3.89 -23.91
CA ASP A 123 2.83 5.22 -23.80
C ASP A 123 4.30 5.21 -24.19
N LEU A 124 4.72 6.18 -25.00
CA LEU A 124 6.09 6.37 -25.40
C LEU A 124 6.88 7.04 -24.27
N VAL A 125 7.81 6.30 -23.66
CA VAL A 125 8.69 6.86 -22.63
C VAL A 125 9.81 7.69 -23.28
N ARG A 126 10.44 7.14 -24.34
CA ARG A 126 11.43 7.82 -25.18
C ARG A 126 11.62 7.10 -26.52
N GLY A 127 12.12 7.81 -27.50
CA GLY A 127 12.44 7.25 -28.82
C GLY A 127 13.57 8.01 -29.49
N TRP A 128 14.34 7.30 -30.34
CA TRP A 128 15.43 7.89 -31.10
C TRP A 128 15.70 7.08 -32.37
N ARG A 129 16.47 7.67 -33.30
CA ARG A 129 16.97 6.99 -34.48
C ARG A 129 18.47 6.83 -34.40
N LEU A 130 18.96 5.61 -34.68
CA LEU A 130 20.40 5.33 -34.74
C LEU A 130 21.01 5.89 -36.03
N GLY A 131 22.36 6.03 -36.05
CA GLY A 131 23.07 6.54 -37.22
C GLY A 131 22.90 5.70 -38.49
N ASN A 132 22.57 4.41 -38.37
CA ASN A 132 22.25 3.50 -39.48
C ASN A 132 20.77 3.49 -39.90
N GLY A 133 19.94 4.41 -39.32
CA GLY A 133 18.54 4.56 -39.66
C GLY A 133 17.56 3.70 -38.85
N VAL A 134 18.03 2.79 -37.99
CA VAL A 134 17.16 2.00 -37.11
C VAL A 134 16.44 2.90 -36.11
N GLU A 135 15.14 2.74 -35.98
CA GLU A 135 14.32 3.45 -34.99
C GLU A 135 14.14 2.62 -33.74
N VAL A 136 14.37 3.25 -32.58
CA VAL A 136 14.20 2.64 -31.26
C VAL A 136 13.15 3.42 -30.49
N ARG A 137 12.15 2.71 -29.96
CA ARG A 137 11.13 3.28 -29.06
C ARG A 137 11.09 2.46 -27.78
N GLN A 138 11.04 3.13 -26.63
CA GLN A 138 10.77 2.51 -25.34
C GLN A 138 9.34 2.84 -24.96
N VAL A 139 8.50 1.81 -24.81
CA VAL A 139 7.06 1.97 -24.51
C VAL A 139 6.70 1.25 -23.22
N ARG A 140 5.66 1.73 -22.53
CA ARG A 140 5.13 1.08 -21.33
C ARG A 140 4.38 -0.20 -21.69
N VAL A 141 4.54 -1.22 -20.84
CA VAL A 141 3.84 -2.50 -20.94
C VAL A 141 3.41 -2.97 -19.57
N PRO A 142 2.33 -3.76 -19.43
CA PRO A 142 1.95 -4.38 -18.15
C PRO A 142 3.08 -5.23 -17.57
N PHE A 143 3.09 -5.40 -16.24
CA PHE A 143 3.92 -6.43 -15.61
C PHE A 143 3.47 -7.85 -15.98
N GLY A 144 2.16 -8.07 -15.99
CA GLY A 144 1.52 -9.36 -16.20
C GLY A 144 0.64 -9.74 -15.02
N VAL A 145 1.15 -10.48 -14.04
CA VAL A 145 0.42 -10.89 -12.84
C VAL A 145 0.98 -10.16 -11.63
N VAL A 146 0.13 -9.35 -10.99
CA VAL A 146 0.44 -8.59 -9.78
C VAL A 146 -0.19 -9.29 -8.57
N GLY A 147 0.61 -9.66 -7.60
CA GLY A 147 0.16 -10.18 -6.32
C GLY A 147 0.07 -9.08 -5.27
N ILE A 148 -1.08 -8.91 -4.64
CA ILE A 148 -1.27 -7.90 -3.59
C ILE A 148 -1.58 -8.63 -2.28
N ILE A 149 -0.73 -8.42 -1.24
CA ILE A 149 -0.91 -9.00 0.09
C ILE A 149 -1.28 -7.85 1.03
N TYR A 150 -2.50 -7.87 1.59
CA TYR A 150 -3.02 -6.72 2.35
C TYR A 150 -3.79 -7.10 3.61
N GLU A 151 -3.85 -6.16 4.58
CA GLU A 151 -4.46 -6.33 5.89
C GLU A 151 -5.64 -5.39 6.10
N ASN A 152 -6.72 -5.91 6.72
CA ASN A 152 -7.82 -5.16 7.33
C ASN A 152 -8.40 -3.99 6.49
N ARG A 153 -8.44 -4.12 5.16
CA ARG A 153 -8.89 -3.05 4.25
C ARG A 153 -9.69 -3.64 3.07
N PRO A 154 -10.99 -3.95 3.25
CA PRO A 154 -11.81 -4.53 2.18
C PRO A 154 -11.88 -3.66 0.90
N ASN A 155 -11.78 -2.33 1.03
CA ASN A 155 -11.75 -1.41 -0.11
C ASN A 155 -10.55 -1.66 -1.03
N VAL A 156 -9.39 -2.06 -0.48
CA VAL A 156 -8.18 -2.36 -1.29
C VAL A 156 -8.46 -3.46 -2.32
N THR A 157 -9.41 -4.36 -2.05
CA THR A 157 -9.82 -5.40 -2.99
C THR A 157 -10.31 -4.82 -4.33
N ALA A 158 -11.18 -3.80 -4.28
CA ALA A 158 -11.68 -3.13 -5.46
C ALA A 158 -10.63 -2.19 -6.10
N ASP A 159 -9.96 -1.40 -5.27
CA ASP A 159 -8.95 -0.44 -5.73
C ASP A 159 -7.81 -1.15 -6.47
N ALA A 160 -7.27 -2.22 -5.89
CA ALA A 160 -6.19 -3.01 -6.48
C ALA A 160 -6.61 -3.72 -7.77
N ALA A 161 -7.81 -4.31 -7.78
CA ALA A 161 -8.34 -4.95 -8.98
C ALA A 161 -8.53 -3.94 -10.13
N GLY A 162 -9.10 -2.77 -9.83
CA GLY A 162 -9.32 -1.71 -10.81
C GLY A 162 -8.03 -1.17 -11.40
N LEU A 163 -7.05 -0.84 -10.55
CA LEU A 163 -5.74 -0.34 -10.97
C LEU A 163 -4.97 -1.39 -11.80
N CYS A 164 -4.99 -2.66 -11.38
CA CYS A 164 -4.36 -3.74 -12.13
C CYS A 164 -5.02 -3.90 -13.51
N LEU A 165 -6.35 -3.96 -13.59
CA LEU A 165 -7.07 -4.08 -14.86
C LEU A 165 -6.75 -2.92 -15.79
N LYS A 166 -6.83 -1.66 -15.32
CA LYS A 166 -6.54 -0.48 -16.14
C LYS A 166 -5.13 -0.47 -16.70
N SER A 167 -4.15 -0.89 -15.88
CA SER A 167 -2.75 -1.01 -16.29
C SER A 167 -2.43 -2.30 -17.05
N GLY A 168 -3.46 -3.11 -17.39
CA GLY A 168 -3.33 -4.33 -18.21
C GLY A 168 -2.80 -5.54 -17.45
N ASN A 169 -2.86 -5.55 -16.12
CA ASN A 169 -2.40 -6.64 -15.26
C ASN A 169 -3.55 -7.49 -14.73
N ALA A 170 -3.29 -8.78 -14.51
CA ALA A 170 -4.13 -9.62 -13.66
C ALA A 170 -3.74 -9.44 -12.18
N ALA A 171 -4.74 -9.50 -11.28
CA ALA A 171 -4.59 -9.31 -9.84
C ALA A 171 -4.83 -10.60 -9.07
N LEU A 172 -3.84 -11.03 -8.29
CA LEU A 172 -3.96 -12.06 -7.27
C LEU A 172 -4.03 -11.38 -5.89
N LEU A 173 -5.21 -11.39 -5.28
CA LEU A 173 -5.55 -10.64 -4.08
C LEU A 173 -5.48 -11.53 -2.85
N ARG A 174 -4.55 -11.27 -1.94
CA ARG A 174 -4.39 -11.99 -0.68
C ARG A 174 -4.69 -11.06 0.49
N GLY A 175 -5.96 -10.97 0.87
CA GLY A 175 -6.41 -10.25 2.05
C GLY A 175 -6.15 -11.02 3.35
N SER A 176 -6.26 -10.33 4.50
CA SER A 176 -6.23 -10.97 5.81
C SER A 176 -7.47 -11.83 6.04
N SER A 177 -7.34 -12.84 6.91
CA SER A 177 -8.48 -13.69 7.33
C SER A 177 -9.58 -12.90 8.05
N SER A 178 -9.25 -11.75 8.64
CA SER A 178 -10.20 -10.86 9.32
C SER A 178 -11.18 -10.15 8.38
N ALA A 179 -10.93 -10.13 7.06
CA ALA A 179 -11.78 -9.51 6.05
C ALA A 179 -12.26 -10.51 5.00
N ILE A 180 -12.22 -11.81 5.30
CA ILE A 180 -12.37 -12.85 4.27
C ILE A 180 -13.77 -12.87 3.66
N GLU A 181 -14.82 -12.70 4.47
CA GLU A 181 -16.19 -12.73 3.97
C GLU A 181 -16.50 -11.52 3.09
N SER A 182 -16.03 -10.33 3.48
CA SER A 182 -16.10 -9.12 2.66
C SER A 182 -15.36 -9.29 1.34
N ASN A 183 -14.13 -9.81 1.38
CA ASN A 183 -13.28 -9.99 0.21
C ASN A 183 -13.87 -10.99 -0.78
N ARG A 184 -14.48 -12.10 -0.31
CA ARG A 184 -15.17 -13.09 -1.16
C ARG A 184 -16.31 -12.45 -1.95
N VAL A 185 -17.17 -11.69 -1.27
CA VAL A 185 -18.31 -11.02 -1.92
C VAL A 185 -17.83 -9.97 -2.92
N CYS A 186 -16.81 -9.17 -2.54
CA CYS A 186 -16.25 -8.16 -3.41
C CYS A 186 -15.62 -8.77 -4.67
N VAL A 187 -14.72 -9.75 -4.52
CA VAL A 187 -14.05 -10.40 -5.66
C VAL A 187 -15.03 -11.09 -6.58
N GLU A 188 -16.05 -11.79 -6.06
CA GLU A 188 -17.05 -12.41 -6.94
C GLU A 188 -17.85 -11.37 -7.74
N ALA A 189 -18.19 -10.23 -7.14
CA ALA A 189 -18.83 -9.13 -7.86
C ALA A 189 -17.91 -8.55 -8.96
N LEU A 190 -16.63 -8.34 -8.67
CA LEU A 190 -15.64 -7.88 -9.65
C LEU A 190 -15.51 -8.87 -10.82
N ARG A 191 -15.43 -10.17 -10.53
CA ARG A 191 -15.39 -11.25 -11.53
C ARG A 191 -16.65 -11.32 -12.38
N GLU A 192 -17.82 -11.09 -11.79
CA GLU A 192 -19.09 -11.00 -12.54
C GLU A 192 -19.10 -9.78 -13.49
N GLY A 193 -18.63 -8.62 -13.02
CA GLY A 193 -18.46 -7.44 -13.88
C GLY A 193 -17.55 -7.71 -15.08
N LEU A 194 -16.43 -8.43 -14.87
CA LEU A 194 -15.53 -8.83 -15.96
C LEU A 194 -16.23 -9.75 -16.98
N ARG A 195 -16.98 -10.77 -16.51
CA ARG A 195 -17.77 -11.65 -17.39
C ARG A 195 -18.76 -10.86 -18.25
N ASN A 196 -19.47 -9.91 -17.61
CA ASN A 196 -20.45 -9.05 -18.29
C ASN A 196 -19.82 -8.16 -19.37
N ALA A 197 -18.55 -7.80 -19.20
CA ALA A 197 -17.77 -7.04 -20.18
C ALA A 197 -17.06 -7.91 -21.24
N GLY A 198 -17.17 -9.25 -21.16
CA GLY A 198 -16.47 -10.16 -22.08
C GLY A 198 -14.96 -10.32 -21.78
N VAL A 199 -14.52 -9.93 -20.59
CA VAL A 199 -13.14 -10.07 -20.11
C VAL A 199 -13.03 -11.30 -19.22
N SER A 200 -11.90 -12.00 -19.26
CA SER A 200 -11.68 -13.17 -18.42
C SER A 200 -11.85 -12.82 -16.94
N ALA A 201 -12.71 -13.55 -16.22
CA ALA A 201 -12.88 -13.40 -14.79
C ALA A 201 -11.63 -13.78 -14.01
N ASP A 202 -10.71 -14.55 -14.59
CA ASP A 202 -9.45 -14.95 -13.99
C ASP A 202 -8.41 -13.81 -13.96
N ALA A 203 -8.76 -12.65 -14.54
CA ALA A 203 -8.01 -11.41 -14.35
C ALA A 203 -8.00 -10.93 -12.88
N VAL A 204 -8.97 -11.38 -12.06
CA VAL A 204 -9.04 -11.10 -10.62
C VAL A 204 -9.32 -12.40 -9.86
N ALA A 205 -8.45 -12.76 -8.92
CA ALA A 205 -8.64 -13.93 -8.07
C ALA A 205 -8.34 -13.62 -6.59
N LEU A 206 -9.18 -14.13 -5.69
CA LEU A 206 -8.92 -14.13 -4.26
C LEU A 206 -8.08 -15.35 -3.90
N VAL A 207 -6.91 -15.12 -3.34
CA VAL A 207 -6.00 -16.18 -2.86
C VAL A 207 -6.32 -16.47 -1.40
N GLU A 208 -6.91 -17.63 -1.14
CA GLU A 208 -7.27 -18.08 0.20
C GLU A 208 -6.28 -19.12 0.74
N GLY A 209 -6.38 -19.44 2.03
CA GLY A 209 -5.54 -20.43 2.72
C GLY A 209 -4.71 -19.83 3.85
N GLY A 210 -3.84 -20.62 4.44
CA GLY A 210 -2.99 -20.24 5.56
C GLY A 210 -1.68 -19.55 5.14
N ARG A 211 -0.72 -19.52 6.08
CA ARG A 211 0.60 -18.93 5.83
C ARG A 211 1.41 -19.69 4.77
N GLU A 212 1.11 -20.98 4.58
CA GLU A 212 1.75 -21.81 3.54
C GLU A 212 1.44 -21.28 2.13
N VAL A 213 0.20 -20.84 1.87
CA VAL A 213 -0.21 -20.25 0.59
C VAL A 213 0.47 -18.90 0.36
N THR A 214 0.58 -18.08 1.42
CA THR A 214 1.33 -16.82 1.33
C THR A 214 2.79 -17.06 0.96
N ARG A 215 3.45 -18.06 1.58
CA ARG A 215 4.83 -18.44 1.24
C ARG A 215 4.95 -18.93 -0.20
N GLU A 216 4.00 -19.74 -0.67
CA GLU A 216 3.96 -20.21 -2.04
C GLU A 216 3.80 -19.05 -3.03
N MET A 217 2.92 -18.09 -2.75
CA MET A 217 2.75 -16.88 -3.55
C MET A 217 4.02 -16.05 -3.61
N MET A 218 4.71 -15.89 -2.48
CA MET A 218 6.00 -15.20 -2.38
C MET A 218 7.13 -15.91 -3.17
N ALA A 219 7.03 -17.22 -3.31
CA ALA A 219 8.01 -18.04 -4.04
C ALA A 219 7.68 -18.24 -5.53
N ALA A 220 6.51 -17.81 -6.00
CA ALA A 220 5.91 -18.17 -7.29
C ALA A 220 6.52 -17.42 -8.51
N ARG A 221 7.86 -17.37 -8.63
CA ARG A 221 8.53 -16.81 -9.82
C ARG A 221 8.07 -17.50 -11.10
N GLY A 222 7.78 -16.69 -12.12
CA GLY A 222 7.25 -17.16 -13.41
C GLY A 222 5.72 -17.30 -13.44
N LEU A 223 5.04 -17.32 -12.28
CA LEU A 223 3.59 -17.24 -12.17
C LEU A 223 3.13 -15.86 -11.72
N VAL A 224 3.86 -15.25 -10.78
CA VAL A 224 3.65 -13.88 -10.29
C VAL A 224 4.85 -13.03 -10.71
N ASP A 225 4.63 -11.85 -11.26
CA ASP A 225 5.68 -10.97 -11.78
C ASP A 225 6.16 -9.97 -10.72
N VAL A 226 5.24 -9.48 -9.88
CA VAL A 226 5.54 -8.54 -8.81
C VAL A 226 4.58 -8.74 -7.64
N LEU A 227 5.07 -8.50 -6.43
CA LEU A 227 4.28 -8.47 -5.19
C LEU A 227 4.24 -7.04 -4.64
N ILE A 228 3.10 -6.66 -4.10
CA ILE A 228 2.89 -5.37 -3.44
C ILE A 228 2.28 -5.65 -2.06
N PRO A 229 3.06 -5.61 -0.97
CA PRO A 229 2.52 -5.72 0.38
C PRO A 229 1.83 -4.42 0.81
N ARG A 230 0.68 -4.53 1.51
CA ARG A 230 -0.13 -3.42 2.03
C ARG A 230 -0.58 -3.69 3.46
N GLY A 231 0.15 -3.24 4.44
CA GLY A 231 -0.14 -3.50 5.85
C GLY A 231 0.83 -2.81 6.79
N GLY A 232 0.93 -3.29 8.01
CA GLY A 232 1.92 -2.82 8.97
C GLY A 232 3.34 -3.29 8.63
N ALA A 233 4.34 -2.67 9.28
CA ALA A 233 5.77 -2.96 9.08
C ALA A 233 6.10 -4.46 9.13
N GLY A 234 5.47 -5.21 10.04
CA GLY A 234 5.70 -6.65 10.19
C GLY A 234 5.33 -7.46 8.94
N LEU A 235 4.19 -7.14 8.27
CA LEU A 235 3.83 -7.77 7.01
C LEU A 235 4.78 -7.36 5.88
N ILE A 236 5.06 -6.07 5.77
CA ILE A 236 5.92 -5.52 4.71
C ILE A 236 7.29 -6.18 4.79
N ASN A 237 7.94 -6.16 5.96
CA ASN A 237 9.25 -6.78 6.17
C ASN A 237 9.25 -8.29 5.87
N ALA A 238 8.21 -9.01 6.34
CA ALA A 238 8.10 -10.45 6.07
C ALA A 238 8.00 -10.77 4.56
N VAL A 239 7.31 -9.92 3.79
CA VAL A 239 7.23 -10.08 2.33
C VAL A 239 8.53 -9.69 1.65
N VAL A 240 9.14 -8.56 2.02
CA VAL A 240 10.39 -8.05 1.43
C VAL A 240 11.53 -9.04 1.65
N GLU A 241 11.69 -9.56 2.88
CA GLU A 241 12.76 -10.50 3.23
C GLU A 241 12.53 -11.93 2.69
N GLY A 242 11.25 -12.36 2.63
CA GLY A 242 10.91 -13.75 2.30
C GLY A 242 10.58 -14.01 0.84
N ALA A 243 10.31 -12.98 0.02
CA ALA A 243 9.88 -13.17 -1.35
C ALA A 243 11.03 -13.51 -2.30
N LYS A 244 10.76 -14.44 -3.24
CA LYS A 244 11.59 -14.70 -4.42
C LYS A 244 11.05 -13.97 -5.66
N VAL A 245 9.79 -13.58 -5.64
CA VAL A 245 9.17 -12.69 -6.62
C VAL A 245 9.63 -11.26 -6.34
N PRO A 246 9.90 -10.42 -7.32
CA PRO A 246 10.18 -9.00 -7.11
C PRO A 246 9.10 -8.33 -6.27
N VAL A 247 9.49 -7.45 -5.34
CA VAL A 247 8.57 -6.72 -4.45
C VAL A 247 8.68 -5.24 -4.74
N ILE A 248 7.54 -4.57 -4.90
CA ILE A 248 7.46 -3.11 -4.77
C ILE A 248 7.00 -2.83 -3.34
N GLU A 249 7.92 -2.36 -2.53
CA GLU A 249 7.72 -2.12 -1.12
C GLU A 249 6.89 -0.85 -0.91
N THR A 250 5.84 -0.93 -0.09
CA THR A 250 5.16 0.25 0.45
C THR A 250 5.80 0.62 1.79
N GLY A 251 6.06 1.92 1.98
CA GLY A 251 6.74 2.40 3.19
C GLY A 251 5.81 2.54 4.38
N THR A 252 6.39 2.43 5.59
CA THR A 252 5.85 3.02 6.82
C THR A 252 6.17 4.50 6.85
N GLY A 253 5.41 5.31 7.58
CA GLY A 253 5.52 6.77 7.50
C GLY A 253 5.90 7.44 8.83
N ASN A 254 7.17 7.40 9.22
CA ASN A 254 7.66 8.32 10.26
C ASN A 254 7.97 9.68 9.61
N CYS A 255 6.91 10.50 9.43
CA CYS A 255 6.98 11.77 8.72
C CYS A 255 7.31 12.92 9.66
N HIS A 256 8.21 13.82 9.25
CA HIS A 256 8.61 14.99 10.04
C HIS A 256 8.04 16.28 9.45
N LEU A 257 7.79 17.24 10.34
CA LEU A 257 7.50 18.62 9.99
C LEU A 257 8.49 19.52 10.74
N TYR A 258 9.34 20.22 10.01
CA TYR A 258 10.27 21.18 10.56
C TYR A 258 9.73 22.60 10.41
N VAL A 259 9.65 23.34 11.51
CA VAL A 259 9.29 24.77 11.55
C VAL A 259 10.58 25.58 11.67
N ASP A 260 10.96 26.25 10.57
CA ASP A 260 12.16 27.08 10.47
C ASP A 260 12.03 28.40 11.24
N ALA A 261 13.14 29.03 11.56
CA ALA A 261 13.19 30.34 12.25
C ALA A 261 12.37 31.43 11.55
N SER A 262 12.28 31.38 10.22
CA SER A 262 11.56 32.35 9.39
C SER A 262 10.10 32.00 9.13
N ALA A 263 9.57 30.91 9.72
CA ALA A 263 8.23 30.41 9.42
C ALA A 263 7.13 31.41 9.83
N ASP A 264 6.09 31.51 9.01
CA ASP A 264 4.84 32.11 9.41
C ASP A 264 4.10 31.18 10.41
N ILE A 265 3.85 31.66 11.62
CA ILE A 265 3.27 30.88 12.72
C ILE A 265 1.87 30.37 12.37
N GLY A 266 1.03 31.22 11.76
CA GLY A 266 -0.34 30.83 11.40
C GLY A 266 -0.35 29.72 10.36
N LYS A 267 0.51 29.82 9.35
CA LYS A 267 0.72 28.79 8.33
C LYS A 267 1.26 27.49 8.96
N ALA A 268 2.24 27.59 9.86
CA ALA A 268 2.84 26.42 10.52
C ALA A 268 1.81 25.66 11.36
N VAL A 269 0.98 26.35 12.16
CA VAL A 269 -0.08 25.72 12.96
C VAL A 269 -1.13 25.08 12.06
N ALA A 270 -1.59 25.75 11.02
CA ALA A 270 -2.60 25.22 10.10
C ALA A 270 -2.12 23.93 9.38
N VAL A 271 -0.87 23.93 8.91
CA VAL A 271 -0.25 22.77 8.26
C VAL A 271 -0.06 21.62 9.26
N LEU A 272 0.45 21.91 10.46
CA LEU A 272 0.65 20.93 11.53
C LEU A 272 -0.66 20.23 11.93
N LEU A 273 -1.70 21.00 12.22
CA LEU A 273 -3.01 20.44 12.57
C LEU A 273 -3.56 19.55 11.46
N ASN A 274 -3.55 20.04 10.22
CA ASN A 274 -3.99 19.23 9.09
C ASN A 274 -3.16 17.96 8.94
N ALA A 275 -1.82 18.07 9.02
CA ALA A 275 -0.91 16.94 8.86
C ALA A 275 -1.09 15.85 9.94
N LYS A 276 -1.48 16.22 11.18
CA LYS A 276 -1.70 15.26 12.26
C LYS A 276 -3.13 14.79 12.40
N THR A 277 -4.11 15.70 12.30
CA THR A 277 -5.49 15.41 12.78
C THR A 277 -6.46 15.02 11.68
N GLN A 278 -6.21 15.35 10.42
CA GLN A 278 -7.12 15.06 9.32
C GLN A 278 -7.37 13.54 9.19
N ARG A 279 -6.32 12.72 9.37
CA ARG A 279 -6.41 11.26 9.45
C ARG A 279 -5.14 10.69 10.09
N PRO A 280 -5.08 10.52 11.41
CA PRO A 280 -3.84 10.15 12.09
C PRO A 280 -3.34 8.72 11.79
N SER A 281 -4.25 7.83 11.34
CA SER A 281 -3.96 6.40 11.14
C SER A 281 -3.39 6.05 9.76
N VAL A 282 -2.77 7.01 9.05
CA VAL A 282 -2.18 6.79 7.71
C VAL A 282 -0.72 7.21 7.66
N CYS A 283 0.05 6.58 6.77
CA CYS A 283 1.51 6.69 6.68
C CYS A 283 2.04 8.09 6.31
N ASN A 284 1.21 8.98 5.78
CA ASN A 284 1.57 10.37 5.47
C ASN A 284 1.09 11.38 6.54
N ALA A 285 0.59 10.90 7.70
CA ALA A 285 0.39 11.76 8.86
C ALA A 285 1.75 12.16 9.47
N VAL A 286 1.86 13.37 10.02
CA VAL A 286 3.08 13.77 10.72
C VAL A 286 3.19 13.03 12.06
N GLU A 287 4.39 12.53 12.36
CA GLU A 287 4.68 11.81 13.61
C GLU A 287 5.68 12.58 14.48
N THR A 288 6.53 13.41 13.86
CA THR A 288 7.52 14.23 14.57
C THR A 288 7.45 15.70 14.13
N LEU A 289 7.38 16.62 15.09
CA LEU A 289 7.50 18.05 14.94
C LEU A 289 8.89 18.52 15.43
N LEU A 290 9.65 19.14 14.55
CA LEU A 290 10.93 19.81 14.87
C LEU A 290 10.74 21.32 14.83
N VAL A 291 11.17 22.02 15.85
CA VAL A 291 10.99 23.48 15.96
C VAL A 291 12.33 24.18 16.13
N HIS A 292 12.63 25.13 15.24
CA HIS A 292 13.83 25.93 15.38
C HIS A 292 13.80 26.74 16.68
N ARG A 293 14.90 26.76 17.43
CA ARG A 293 14.99 27.40 18.77
C ARG A 293 14.55 28.87 18.77
N ASP A 294 14.87 29.62 17.73
CA ASP A 294 14.59 31.06 17.67
C ASP A 294 13.11 31.38 17.54
N ILE A 295 12.30 30.47 16.98
CA ILE A 295 10.84 30.63 16.84
C ILE A 295 10.07 29.89 17.95
N ALA A 296 10.72 28.98 18.70
CA ALA A 296 10.09 28.09 19.67
C ALA A 296 9.24 28.87 20.70
N GLY A 297 9.79 29.97 21.24
CA GLY A 297 9.09 30.80 22.23
C GLY A 297 7.80 31.44 21.73
N ALA A 298 7.68 31.73 20.44
CA ALA A 298 6.50 32.31 19.83
C ALA A 298 5.53 31.24 19.24
N PHE A 299 6.09 30.15 18.73
CA PHE A 299 5.32 29.12 18.03
C PHE A 299 4.73 28.07 18.99
N LEU A 300 5.55 27.50 19.92
CA LEU A 300 5.12 26.38 20.75
C LEU A 300 3.88 26.66 21.61
N PRO A 301 3.72 27.82 22.28
CA PRO A 301 2.51 28.07 23.05
C PRO A 301 1.24 27.98 22.20
N VAL A 302 1.25 28.57 20.99
CA VAL A 302 0.11 28.54 20.07
C VAL A 302 -0.14 27.14 19.50
N ALA A 303 0.94 26.43 19.15
CA ALA A 303 0.86 25.10 18.58
C ALA A 303 0.39 24.06 19.60
N LEU A 304 0.89 24.09 20.83
CA LEU A 304 0.50 23.16 21.92
C LEU A 304 -0.97 23.36 22.31
N ASP A 305 -1.45 24.61 22.42
CA ASP A 305 -2.87 24.88 22.67
C ASP A 305 -3.76 24.32 21.54
N ALA A 306 -3.39 24.55 20.29
CA ALA A 306 -4.15 24.06 19.14
C ALA A 306 -4.14 22.51 19.04
N LEU A 307 -3.02 21.86 19.35
CA LEU A 307 -2.90 20.39 19.40
C LEU A 307 -3.76 19.81 20.53
N ARG A 308 -3.75 20.44 21.71
CA ARG A 308 -4.58 20.06 22.87
C ARG A 308 -6.06 20.12 22.51
N ASP A 309 -6.49 21.24 21.92
CA ASP A 309 -7.89 21.46 21.51
C ASP A 309 -8.34 20.41 20.47
N ALA A 310 -7.39 19.91 19.66
CA ALA A 310 -7.62 18.83 18.69
C ALA A 310 -7.47 17.41 19.29
N GLY A 311 -7.21 17.29 20.60
CA GLY A 311 -7.08 16.00 21.29
C GLY A 311 -5.77 15.24 21.00
N VAL A 312 -4.71 15.94 20.59
CA VAL A 312 -3.40 15.36 20.33
C VAL A 312 -2.57 15.31 21.60
N THR A 313 -2.06 14.14 21.96
CA THR A 313 -1.05 13.96 23.02
C THR A 313 0.33 14.32 22.47
N VAL A 314 0.99 15.27 23.13
CA VAL A 314 2.35 15.70 22.74
C VAL A 314 3.37 15.02 23.61
N HIS A 315 4.36 14.36 22.98
CA HIS A 315 5.53 13.75 23.60
C HIS A 315 6.74 14.64 23.33
N GLY A 316 7.24 15.36 24.34
CA GLY A 316 8.23 16.42 24.18
C GLY A 316 9.56 16.15 24.87
N THR A 317 10.66 16.64 24.28
CA THR A 317 11.95 16.75 24.97
C THR A 317 11.83 17.66 26.20
N PRO A 318 12.76 17.60 27.20
CA PRO A 318 12.66 18.39 28.42
C PRO A 318 12.48 19.89 28.25
N ASP A 319 13.03 20.46 27.17
CA ASP A 319 12.88 21.86 26.79
C ASP A 319 11.49 22.17 26.19
N VAL A 320 10.81 21.20 25.58
CA VAL A 320 9.41 21.32 25.14
C VAL A 320 8.45 21.16 26.32
N VAL A 321 8.72 20.23 27.24
CA VAL A 321 7.94 20.04 28.48
C VAL A 321 7.85 21.32 29.30
N ALA A 322 8.88 22.20 29.24
CA ALA A 322 8.88 23.48 29.94
C ALA A 322 7.81 24.49 29.41
N PHE A 323 7.17 24.24 28.27
CA PHE A 323 6.15 25.12 27.69
C PHE A 323 4.72 24.80 28.15
N ALA A 324 4.43 23.54 28.57
CA ALA A 324 3.09 23.18 29.04
C ALA A 324 3.14 21.92 29.93
N ASP A 325 2.33 21.92 31.01
CA ASP A 325 2.31 20.85 32.01
C ASP A 325 1.71 19.52 31.52
N ASP A 326 0.97 19.53 30.43
CA ASP A 326 0.33 18.36 29.82
C ASP A 326 1.20 17.67 28.73
N VAL A 327 2.39 18.19 28.46
CA VAL A 327 3.33 17.54 27.55
C VAL A 327 3.96 16.33 28.28
N VAL A 328 3.83 15.16 27.65
CA VAL A 328 4.44 13.90 28.14
C VAL A 328 5.94 13.91 27.83
N PRO A 329 6.83 13.59 28.79
CA PRO A 329 8.26 13.50 28.50
C PRO A 329 8.56 12.42 27.45
N ALA A 330 9.27 12.77 26.37
CA ALA A 330 9.72 11.87 25.31
C ALA A 330 11.12 11.33 25.56
N GLY A 331 11.32 10.02 25.34
CA GLY A 331 12.63 9.40 25.15
C GLY A 331 13.11 9.46 23.70
N GLU A 332 14.34 9.06 23.42
CA GLU A 332 14.87 8.99 22.04
C GLU A 332 14.09 8.01 21.15
N ASP A 333 13.57 6.91 21.72
CA ASP A 333 12.80 5.89 20.99
C ASP A 333 11.45 6.42 20.44
N GLU A 334 10.92 7.50 21.02
CA GLU A 334 9.69 8.14 20.57
C GLU A 334 9.84 8.74 19.16
N PHE A 335 11.04 9.14 18.77
CA PHE A 335 11.32 9.71 17.45
C PHE A 335 11.44 8.65 16.35
N ASP A 336 11.52 7.36 16.68
CA ASP A 336 11.47 6.25 15.72
C ASP A 336 10.05 5.69 15.56
N ALA A 337 9.07 6.21 16.33
CA ALA A 337 7.72 5.68 16.39
C ALA A 337 6.84 6.20 15.23
N GLU A 338 6.16 5.29 14.53
CA GLU A 338 4.98 5.60 13.73
C GLU A 338 3.75 5.35 14.63
N TYR A 339 3.24 6.39 15.28
CA TYR A 339 2.14 6.29 16.28
C TYR A 339 0.82 5.81 15.67
N LEU A 340 0.49 6.29 14.47
CA LEU A 340 -0.81 6.03 13.80
C LEU A 340 -2.03 6.44 14.65
N SER A 341 -1.85 7.36 15.58
CA SER A 341 -2.84 7.87 16.55
C SER A 341 -2.69 9.38 16.70
N LEU A 342 -3.49 10.00 17.57
CA LEU A 342 -3.36 11.42 17.94
C LEU A 342 -2.23 11.62 18.96
N ASP A 343 -1.06 11.09 18.65
CA ASP A 343 0.20 11.26 19.39
C ASP A 343 1.24 11.92 18.47
N LEU A 344 2.08 12.81 18.99
CA LEU A 344 3.06 13.57 18.23
C LEU A 344 4.33 13.78 19.04
N ALA A 345 5.47 13.34 18.52
CA ALA A 345 6.77 13.65 19.12
C ALA A 345 7.18 15.09 18.76
N VAL A 346 7.72 15.84 19.72
CA VAL A 346 8.13 17.25 19.54
C VAL A 346 9.52 17.48 20.11
N ARG A 347 10.38 18.13 19.32
CA ARG A 347 11.75 18.50 19.69
C ARG A 347 12.10 19.91 19.25
N ILE A 348 12.78 20.66 20.09
CA ILE A 348 13.44 21.92 19.70
C ILE A 348 14.82 21.57 19.14
N VAL A 349 15.14 22.14 17.97
CA VAL A 349 16.44 21.98 17.31
C VAL A 349 17.17 23.32 17.21
N ALA A 350 18.49 23.29 17.25
CA ALA A 350 19.31 24.50 17.20
C ALA A 350 19.10 25.30 15.90
N ASP A 351 19.03 24.58 14.79
CA ASP A 351 19.00 25.13 13.45
C ASP A 351 18.58 24.05 12.42
N ILE A 352 18.61 24.40 11.14
CA ILE A 352 18.30 23.49 10.05
C ILE A 352 19.28 22.30 9.95
N ASP A 353 20.55 22.46 10.39
CA ASP A 353 21.55 21.39 10.38
C ASP A 353 21.17 20.28 11.35
N GLU A 354 20.75 20.65 12.55
CA GLU A 354 20.26 19.69 13.55
C GLU A 354 18.94 19.04 13.08
N ALA A 355 18.02 19.82 12.49
CA ALA A 355 16.78 19.28 11.93
C ALA A 355 17.05 18.23 10.86
N ILE A 356 17.92 18.53 9.88
CA ILE A 356 18.29 17.59 8.81
C ILE A 356 18.98 16.34 9.39
N THR A 357 19.84 16.51 10.39
CA THR A 357 20.52 15.40 11.07
C THR A 357 19.53 14.50 11.77
N HIS A 358 18.58 15.08 12.49
CA HIS A 358 17.50 14.36 13.16
C HIS A 358 16.65 13.58 12.13
N ILE A 359 16.17 14.25 11.10
CA ILE A 359 15.35 13.60 10.04
C ILE A 359 16.13 12.44 9.41
N ARG A 360 17.40 12.63 9.04
CA ARG A 360 18.22 11.54 8.45
C ARG A 360 18.37 10.32 9.35
N ARG A 361 18.32 10.51 10.67
CA ARG A 361 18.43 9.42 11.63
C ARG A 361 17.12 8.65 11.82
N HIS A 362 15.99 9.35 11.84
CA HIS A 362 14.70 8.79 12.27
C HIS A 362 13.69 8.58 11.12
N THR A 363 13.95 9.17 9.93
CA THR A 363 13.01 9.05 8.80
C THR A 363 12.91 7.64 8.26
N THR A 364 11.72 7.26 7.82
CA THR A 364 11.49 6.09 6.96
C THR A 364 11.61 6.42 5.46
N GLY A 365 11.97 7.67 5.11
CA GLY A 365 12.09 8.13 3.74
C GLY A 365 10.74 8.35 3.03
N HIS A 366 9.65 8.53 3.79
CA HIS A 366 8.30 8.67 3.23
C HIS A 366 8.00 10.12 2.83
N SER A 367 7.78 11.02 3.79
CA SER A 367 7.36 12.40 3.52
C SER A 367 7.92 13.35 4.56
N GLU A 368 8.65 14.37 4.12
CA GLU A 368 9.31 15.33 4.99
C GLU A 368 8.90 16.76 4.62
N THR A 369 8.53 17.55 5.62
CA THR A 369 7.98 18.90 5.39
C THR A 369 8.83 19.95 6.10
N VAL A 370 9.06 21.08 5.42
CA VAL A 370 9.57 22.32 6.03
C VAL A 370 8.55 23.44 5.89
N ILE A 371 8.36 24.21 6.98
CA ILE A 371 7.61 25.48 6.96
C ILE A 371 8.61 26.60 7.12
N THR A 372 8.73 27.43 6.10
CA THR A 372 9.74 28.51 6.04
C THR A 372 9.32 29.61 5.06
N GLU A 373 9.68 30.85 5.34
CA GLU A 373 9.61 31.97 4.40
C GLU A 373 11.00 32.25 3.77
N SER A 374 12.05 31.54 4.21
CA SER A 374 13.38 31.63 3.64
C SER A 374 13.56 30.74 2.42
N ARG A 375 13.75 31.32 1.25
CA ARG A 375 14.06 30.57 0.02
C ARG A 375 15.32 29.73 0.19
N ALA A 376 16.34 30.23 0.86
CA ALA A 376 17.59 29.51 1.07
C ALA A 376 17.38 28.25 1.97
N ALA A 377 16.58 28.38 3.05
CA ALA A 377 16.24 27.24 3.90
C ALA A 377 15.41 26.19 3.13
N ALA A 378 14.43 26.63 2.32
CA ALA A 378 13.63 25.74 1.48
C ALA A 378 14.48 24.97 0.47
N ASP A 379 15.32 25.67 -0.31
CA ASP A 379 16.20 25.07 -1.33
C ASP A 379 17.19 24.08 -0.69
N ARG A 380 17.71 24.41 0.49
CA ARG A 380 18.60 23.55 1.24
C ARG A 380 17.89 22.28 1.74
N PHE A 381 16.73 22.43 2.37
CA PHE A 381 15.93 21.30 2.85
C PHE A 381 15.59 20.34 1.72
N VAL A 382 15.08 20.84 0.60
CA VAL A 382 14.74 20.03 -0.58
C VAL A 382 15.96 19.30 -1.15
N THR A 383 17.15 19.92 -1.11
CA THR A 383 18.37 19.33 -1.66
C THR A 383 18.97 18.26 -0.74
N GLU A 384 18.89 18.46 0.58
CA GLU A 384 19.58 17.61 1.54
C GLU A 384 18.70 16.48 2.13
N ILE A 385 17.37 16.59 2.06
CA ILE A 385 16.44 15.56 2.52
C ILE A 385 16.16 14.57 1.41
N ASP A 386 16.39 13.29 1.70
CA ASP A 386 16.18 12.18 0.77
C ASP A 386 14.96 11.37 1.20
N ALA A 387 13.78 11.87 0.84
CA ALA A 387 12.49 11.19 1.05
C ALA A 387 11.74 11.00 -0.28
N ALA A 388 10.70 10.17 -0.26
CA ALA A 388 9.83 9.95 -1.42
C ALA A 388 9.07 11.22 -1.81
N ALA A 389 8.71 12.05 -0.82
CA ALA A 389 8.16 13.38 -1.03
C ALA A 389 8.80 14.37 -0.05
N VAL A 390 9.22 15.53 -0.56
CA VAL A 390 9.71 16.65 0.23
C VAL A 390 8.81 17.84 -0.04
N LEU A 391 8.23 18.42 1.02
CA LEU A 391 7.23 19.46 0.92
C LEU A 391 7.75 20.77 1.52
N VAL A 392 7.40 21.86 0.88
CA VAL A 392 7.66 23.22 1.38
C VAL A 392 6.32 23.91 1.57
N ASN A 393 6.04 24.34 2.80
CA ASN A 393 4.82 25.06 3.16
C ASN A 393 3.50 24.33 2.79
N ALA A 394 3.50 23.00 2.83
CA ALA A 394 2.35 22.18 2.50
C ALA A 394 2.24 20.98 3.46
N SER A 395 1.02 20.53 3.72
CA SER A 395 0.77 19.37 4.58
C SER A 395 1.26 18.08 3.93
N SER A 396 1.89 17.19 4.72
CA SER A 396 2.26 15.83 4.28
C SER A 396 1.06 15.01 3.80
N ARG A 397 -0.17 15.39 4.19
CA ARG A 397 -1.42 14.77 3.73
C ARG A 397 -1.66 14.91 2.22
N PHE A 398 -0.97 15.82 1.53
CA PHE A 398 -1.00 15.89 0.07
C PHE A 398 -0.26 14.73 -0.62
N VAL A 399 0.57 13.99 0.07
CA VAL A 399 1.30 12.83 -0.50
C VAL A 399 0.34 11.66 -0.67
N ASP A 400 -0.51 11.75 -1.66
CA ASP A 400 -1.61 10.84 -1.97
C ASP A 400 -1.84 10.87 -3.48
N GLY A 401 -2.05 9.71 -4.12
CA GLY A 401 -2.17 9.63 -5.58
C GLY A 401 -3.35 10.43 -6.13
N GLY A 402 -4.48 10.50 -5.40
CA GLY A 402 -5.61 11.34 -5.79
C GLY A 402 -5.27 12.83 -5.72
N GLN A 403 -4.59 13.26 -4.64
CA GLN A 403 -4.18 14.65 -4.46
C GLN A 403 -3.07 15.07 -5.43
N PHE A 404 -2.18 14.17 -5.81
CA PHE A 404 -1.14 14.42 -6.82
C PHE A 404 -1.66 14.41 -8.26
N GLY A 405 -2.95 14.12 -8.45
CA GLY A 405 -3.56 14.09 -9.78
C GLY A 405 -3.35 12.79 -10.53
N PHE A 406 -2.90 11.72 -9.85
CA PHE A 406 -2.80 10.37 -10.43
C PHE A 406 -4.15 9.65 -10.44
N GLY A 407 -5.17 10.25 -9.82
CA GLY A 407 -6.54 9.75 -9.72
C GLY A 407 -6.74 8.66 -8.68
N ALA A 408 -5.82 7.71 -8.58
CA ALA A 408 -5.83 6.64 -7.58
C ALA A 408 -4.41 6.14 -7.32
N GLU A 409 -4.21 5.43 -6.20
CA GLU A 409 -2.93 4.81 -5.87
C GLU A 409 -3.08 3.40 -5.30
N ILE A 410 -2.11 2.55 -5.57
CA ILE A 410 -2.01 1.24 -4.93
C ILE A 410 -1.21 1.29 -3.62
N GLY A 411 -0.57 2.40 -3.34
CA GLY A 411 0.22 2.70 -2.15
C GLY A 411 1.35 3.67 -2.42
N ILE A 412 2.10 3.98 -1.37
CA ILE A 412 3.23 4.92 -1.42
C ILE A 412 4.50 4.12 -1.15
N SER A 413 5.43 4.13 -2.10
CA SER A 413 6.71 3.42 -1.99
C SER A 413 7.81 4.35 -1.52
N THR A 414 8.64 3.87 -0.59
CA THR A 414 9.88 4.54 -0.19
C THR A 414 11.12 3.97 -0.89
N GLN A 415 10.94 2.92 -1.69
CA GLN A 415 12.00 2.27 -2.46
C GLN A 415 12.64 3.20 -3.50
N LYS A 416 13.95 3.04 -3.73
CA LYS A 416 14.71 3.79 -4.76
C LYS A 416 14.93 2.99 -6.05
N LEU A 417 14.13 1.94 -6.30
CA LEU A 417 14.40 1.04 -7.41
C LEU A 417 13.45 1.23 -8.60
N HIS A 418 12.15 0.99 -8.45
CA HIS A 418 11.17 1.05 -9.55
C HIS A 418 10.25 2.27 -9.43
N ALA A 419 9.54 2.35 -8.31
CA ALA A 419 8.63 3.44 -7.99
C ALA A 419 9.01 4.04 -6.64
N ARG A 420 8.88 5.36 -6.50
CA ARG A 420 9.09 6.09 -5.25
C ARG A 420 8.03 7.18 -5.12
N GLY A 421 7.35 7.23 -3.99
CA GLY A 421 6.17 8.07 -3.78
C GLY A 421 4.87 7.34 -4.07
N PRO A 422 3.75 8.05 -4.24
CA PRO A 422 2.46 7.48 -4.61
C PRO A 422 2.55 6.72 -5.93
N MET A 423 2.00 5.50 -5.95
CA MET A 423 2.05 4.60 -7.10
C MET A 423 0.68 4.54 -7.79
N GLY A 424 0.56 5.21 -8.92
CA GLY A 424 -0.60 5.17 -9.80
C GLY A 424 -0.49 4.10 -10.89
N LEU A 425 -1.19 4.33 -12.00
CA LEU A 425 -1.23 3.39 -13.13
C LEU A 425 0.14 3.21 -13.82
N ALA A 426 0.93 4.28 -13.93
CA ALA A 426 2.23 4.25 -14.59
C ALA A 426 3.23 3.33 -13.85
N GLU A 427 3.18 3.33 -12.52
CA GLU A 427 4.05 2.52 -11.65
C GLU A 427 3.65 1.04 -11.66
N LEU A 428 2.44 0.69 -12.12
CA LEU A 428 2.00 -0.68 -12.37
C LEU A 428 2.38 -1.20 -13.76
N THR A 429 3.32 -0.53 -14.42
CA THR A 429 3.87 -0.91 -15.72
C THR A 429 5.38 -1.04 -15.70
N SER A 430 5.91 -1.82 -16.62
CA SER A 430 7.33 -1.84 -16.98
C SER A 430 7.50 -1.23 -18.38
N THR A 431 8.65 -1.44 -19.01
CA THR A 431 8.89 -0.96 -20.38
C THR A 431 9.48 -2.06 -21.25
N LYS A 432 9.23 -1.96 -22.57
CA LYS A 432 9.96 -2.75 -23.58
C LYS A 432 10.49 -1.85 -24.68
N TYR A 433 11.54 -2.31 -25.37
CA TYR A 433 12.05 -1.66 -26.56
C TYR A 433 11.39 -2.24 -27.80
N ILE A 434 10.94 -1.36 -28.69
CA ILE A 434 10.51 -1.68 -30.05
C ILE A 434 11.60 -1.14 -30.98
N VAL A 435 12.21 -2.02 -31.77
CA VAL A 435 13.29 -1.68 -32.68
C VAL A 435 12.82 -1.97 -34.11
N ASN A 436 12.67 -0.90 -34.91
CA ASN A 436 12.23 -0.99 -36.30
C ASN A 436 13.43 -0.72 -37.21
N GLY A 437 13.74 -1.68 -38.05
CA GLY A 437 14.81 -1.62 -39.03
C GLY A 437 14.32 -2.06 -40.42
N ASP A 438 15.22 -1.97 -41.38
CA ASP A 438 15.05 -2.42 -42.76
C ASP A 438 16.30 -3.27 -43.17
N GLY A 439 16.53 -4.34 -42.41
CA GLY A 439 17.63 -5.26 -42.65
C GLY A 439 19.03 -4.83 -42.16
N GLN A 440 19.13 -3.77 -41.36
CA GLN A 440 20.40 -3.34 -40.79
C GLN A 440 20.99 -4.40 -39.87
N THR A 441 22.29 -4.67 -40.02
CA THR A 441 23.07 -5.59 -39.19
C THR A 441 24.07 -4.83 -38.32
N ARG A 442 24.49 -5.44 -37.23
CA ARG A 442 25.58 -4.95 -36.42
C ARG A 442 26.91 -5.39 -37.08
N ALA A 443 27.83 -4.44 -37.28
CA ALA A 443 29.21 -4.72 -37.67
C ALA A 443 29.98 -5.44 -36.57
#